data_f96247ab79c4c79c2ad7431228f4972e
#
_entry.id   f96247ab79c4c79c2ad7431228f4972e
#
_cell.length_a   1.000
_cell.length_b   1.000
_cell.length_c   1.000
_cell.angle_alpha   90.00
_cell.angle_beta   90.00
_cell.angle_gamma   90.00
#
_symmetry.space_group_name_H-M   'P 1'
#
loop_
_entity.id
_entity.type
_entity.pdbx_description
1 polymer ?
#
loop_
_entity_poly.entity_id
_entity_poly.type
_entity_poly.pdbx_seq_one_letter_code
_entity_poly.pdbx_strand_id
1 'polypeptide(L)'
;RAVGGGSLELAKALKEGEQASQAQLLGRLYQDLEQLEREIALRAESLQAVTEYLSRQKDRLVATPALWPTEGYVSSRFGPRTSPFTGQPQHHTGVDIAAPPGTPIRAPADGVVTFAGTLPGYGHALVLTHGYGFKTFYGHNQRNQVSKGQTVKRGQVIALVGNTGYSTGAHLHYEVLLNDQPHDPLKYVVDEGQRPKL
;
A
#
# COMPACT_ATOMS: atom_id res chain seq x y z
N ARG A 1 -10.48 -2.07 94.49
CA ARG A 1 -11.21 -2.94 93.50
C ARG A 1 -11.70 -2.04 92.44
N ALA A 2 -11.15 -2.11 91.25
CA ALA A 2 -11.64 -1.88 89.91
C ALA A 2 -10.50 -1.47 88.99
N VAL A 3 -9.70 -2.44 88.56
CA VAL A 3 -8.63 -2.19 87.56
C VAL A 3 -8.70 -3.13 86.38
N GLY A 4 -9.91 -3.60 86.07
CA GLY A 4 -10.12 -4.59 84.97
C GLY A 4 -10.85 -4.12 83.72
N GLY A 5 -11.45 -2.91 83.73
CA GLY A 5 -12.30 -2.45 82.62
C GLY A 5 -11.56 -1.72 81.43
N GLY A 6 -10.50 -0.96 81.78
CA GLY A 6 -9.84 -0.10 80.83
C GLY A 6 -8.95 -0.81 79.77
N SER A 7 -8.45 -2.01 80.09
CA SER A 7 -7.56 -2.73 79.16
C SER A 7 -8.38 -3.47 78.06
N LEU A 8 -9.59 -3.88 78.38
CA LEU A 8 -10.47 -4.56 77.40
C LEU A 8 -11.06 -3.57 76.40
N GLU A 9 -11.40 -2.36 76.84
CA GLU A 9 -11.89 -1.28 75.95
C GLU A 9 -10.78 -0.75 75.04
N LEU A 10 -9.57 -0.62 75.57
CA LEU A 10 -8.40 -0.21 74.77
C LEU A 10 -8.06 -1.24 73.67
N ALA A 11 -8.07 -2.53 74.02
CA ALA A 11 -7.83 -3.61 73.05
C ALA A 11 -8.92 -3.70 71.97
N LYS A 12 -10.18 -3.39 72.32
CA LYS A 12 -11.31 -3.34 71.40
C LYS A 12 -11.17 -2.13 70.43
N ALA A 13 -10.83 -0.96 70.95
CA ALA A 13 -10.61 0.26 70.15
C ALA A 13 -9.43 0.12 69.18
N LEU A 14 -8.33 -0.54 69.59
CA LEU A 14 -7.19 -0.83 68.72
C LEU A 14 -7.57 -1.79 67.59
N LYS A 15 -8.34 -2.87 67.85
CA LYS A 15 -8.83 -3.79 66.80
C LYS A 15 -9.78 -3.12 65.83
N GLU A 16 -10.66 -2.26 66.30
CA GLU A 16 -11.58 -1.49 65.47
C GLU A 16 -10.83 -0.49 64.60
N GLY A 17 -9.79 0.15 65.12
CA GLY A 17 -8.91 1.04 64.36
C GLY A 17 -8.10 0.31 63.30
N GLU A 18 -7.57 -0.88 63.59
CA GLU A 18 -6.87 -1.72 62.59
C GLU A 18 -7.81 -2.21 61.48
N GLN A 19 -9.01 -2.63 61.83
CA GLN A 19 -10.04 -3.06 60.86
C GLN A 19 -10.47 -1.89 59.97
N ALA A 20 -10.65 -0.69 60.50
CA ALA A 20 -11.00 0.50 59.75
C ALA A 20 -9.85 0.90 58.78
N SER A 21 -8.60 0.80 59.21
CA SER A 21 -7.42 1.06 58.41
C SER A 21 -7.29 0.05 57.23
N GLN A 22 -7.51 -1.24 57.52
CA GLN A 22 -7.52 -2.28 56.46
C GLN A 22 -8.64 -2.08 55.46
N ALA A 23 -9.86 -1.76 55.93
CA ALA A 23 -10.98 -1.48 55.02
C ALA A 23 -10.70 -0.27 54.11
N GLN A 24 -10.09 0.77 54.64
CA GLN A 24 -9.70 1.96 53.86
C GLN A 24 -8.62 1.63 52.82
N LEU A 25 -7.64 0.81 53.18
CA LEU A 25 -6.58 0.37 52.27
C LEU A 25 -7.16 -0.48 51.13
N LEU A 26 -8.04 -1.43 51.45
CA LEU A 26 -8.74 -2.23 50.44
C LEU A 26 -9.60 -1.36 49.52
N GLY A 27 -10.32 -0.37 50.03
CA GLY A 27 -11.08 0.56 49.24
C GLY A 27 -10.24 1.33 48.22
N ARG A 28 -9.05 1.81 48.63
CA ARG A 28 -8.09 2.45 47.74
C ARG A 28 -7.58 1.49 46.66
N LEU A 29 -7.21 0.27 47.06
CA LEU A 29 -6.73 -0.74 46.13
C LEU A 29 -7.76 -1.08 45.04
N TYR A 30 -9.04 -1.21 45.40
CA TYR A 30 -10.12 -1.43 44.45
C TYR A 30 -10.30 -0.25 43.47
N GLN A 31 -10.23 0.99 43.98
CA GLN A 31 -10.28 2.18 43.14
C GLN A 31 -9.12 2.24 42.15
N ASP A 32 -7.90 1.94 42.62
CA ASP A 32 -6.69 1.92 41.80
C ASP A 32 -6.79 0.81 40.72
N LEU A 33 -7.31 -0.37 41.04
CA LEU A 33 -7.58 -1.46 40.08
C LEU A 33 -8.59 -1.04 39.03
N GLU A 34 -9.73 -0.48 39.41
CA GLU A 34 -10.73 0.01 38.44
C GLU A 34 -10.16 1.11 37.53
N GLN A 35 -9.32 2.00 38.08
CA GLN A 35 -8.66 3.02 37.26
C GLN A 35 -7.68 2.39 36.28
N LEU A 36 -6.90 1.41 36.72
CA LEU A 36 -5.95 0.69 35.88
C LEU A 36 -6.65 -0.09 34.76
N GLU A 37 -7.76 -0.77 35.08
CA GLU A 37 -8.57 -1.46 34.08
C GLU A 37 -9.09 -0.51 32.99
N ARG A 38 -9.60 0.66 33.38
CA ARG A 38 -10.05 1.69 32.43
C ARG A 38 -8.90 2.21 31.58
N GLU A 39 -7.72 2.44 32.18
CA GLU A 39 -6.53 2.90 31.44
C GLU A 39 -6.04 1.83 30.45
N ILE A 40 -6.03 0.57 30.85
CA ILE A 40 -5.65 -0.55 29.97
C ILE A 40 -6.64 -0.64 28.79
N ALA A 41 -7.94 -0.54 29.03
CA ALA A 41 -8.97 -0.60 27.97
C ALA A 41 -8.77 0.54 26.94
N LEU A 42 -8.56 1.78 27.39
CA LEU A 42 -8.31 2.93 26.53
C LEU A 42 -7.02 2.77 25.71
N ARG A 43 -5.95 2.27 26.33
CA ARG A 43 -4.69 2.02 25.63
C ARG A 43 -4.80 0.90 24.61
N ALA A 44 -5.54 -0.17 24.94
CA ALA A 44 -5.79 -1.28 24.02
C ALA A 44 -6.55 -0.81 22.77
N GLU A 45 -7.61 -0.01 22.92
CA GLU A 45 -8.35 0.59 21.82
C GLU A 45 -7.46 1.49 20.94
N SER A 46 -6.64 2.34 21.56
CA SER A 46 -5.71 3.21 20.84
C SER A 46 -4.68 2.42 20.03
N LEU A 47 -4.11 1.36 20.61
CA LEU A 47 -3.14 0.49 19.93
C LEU A 47 -3.80 -0.26 18.77
N GLN A 48 -5.03 -0.71 18.92
CA GLN A 48 -5.77 -1.36 17.85
C GLN A 48 -6.00 -0.39 16.69
N ALA A 49 -6.43 0.84 16.94
CA ALA A 49 -6.62 1.85 15.91
C ALA A 49 -5.31 2.16 15.13
N VAL A 50 -4.18 2.28 15.84
CA VAL A 50 -2.86 2.46 15.22
C VAL A 50 -2.48 1.25 14.36
N THR A 51 -2.72 0.04 14.85
CA THR A 51 -2.41 -1.20 14.13
C THR A 51 -3.23 -1.30 12.83
N GLU A 52 -4.52 -0.99 12.88
CA GLU A 52 -5.38 -0.95 11.69
C GLU A 52 -4.94 0.12 10.70
N TYR A 53 -4.59 1.32 11.19
CA TYR A 53 -4.06 2.39 10.35
C TYR A 53 -2.78 1.96 9.62
N LEU A 54 -1.80 1.39 10.34
CA LEU A 54 -0.54 0.92 9.77
C LEU A 54 -0.76 -0.22 8.76
N SER A 55 -1.68 -1.15 9.04
CA SER A 55 -2.05 -2.21 8.11
C SER A 55 -2.59 -1.64 6.80
N ARG A 56 -3.53 -0.69 6.86
CA ARG A 56 -4.07 -0.03 5.66
C ARG A 56 -3.00 0.72 4.87
N GLN A 57 -2.06 1.39 5.55
CA GLN A 57 -0.94 2.08 4.89
C GLN A 57 -0.02 1.08 4.18
N LYS A 58 0.30 -0.05 4.82
CA LYS A 58 1.08 -1.13 4.24
C LYS A 58 0.40 -1.69 2.98
N ASP A 59 -0.90 -1.99 3.04
CA ASP A 59 -1.65 -2.53 1.92
C ASP A 59 -1.67 -1.56 0.73
N ARG A 60 -1.83 -0.26 1.02
CA ARG A 60 -1.75 0.79 0.00
C ARG A 60 -0.36 0.88 -0.65
N LEU A 61 0.70 0.77 0.14
CA LEU A 61 2.08 0.77 -0.38
C LEU A 61 2.34 -0.44 -1.29
N VAL A 62 1.86 -1.62 -0.89
CA VAL A 62 1.98 -2.86 -1.70
C VAL A 62 1.21 -2.75 -3.02
N ALA A 63 0.06 -2.05 -3.03
CA ALA A 63 -0.73 -1.81 -4.23
C ALA A 63 -0.18 -0.69 -5.12
N THR A 64 0.72 0.16 -4.60
CA THR A 64 1.31 1.25 -5.39
C THR A 64 2.29 0.71 -6.42
N PRO A 65 2.16 1.08 -7.71
CA PRO A 65 3.01 0.58 -8.79
C PRO A 65 4.41 1.22 -8.76
N ALA A 66 5.24 0.77 -7.81
CA ALA A 66 6.51 1.39 -7.47
C ALA A 66 7.74 0.75 -8.15
N LEU A 67 7.60 -0.41 -8.80
CA LEU A 67 8.69 -1.05 -9.54
C LEU A 67 8.73 -0.58 -10.99
N TRP A 68 9.93 -0.39 -11.54
CA TRP A 68 10.10 -0.18 -12.98
C TRP A 68 9.57 -1.40 -13.77
N PRO A 69 8.70 -1.17 -14.79
CA PRO A 69 8.06 -2.27 -15.50
C PRO A 69 9.01 -3.01 -16.45
N THR A 70 10.06 -2.36 -16.95
CA THR A 70 11.02 -2.97 -17.87
C THR A 70 12.37 -2.25 -17.83
N GLU A 71 13.42 -2.91 -18.25
CA GLU A 71 14.72 -2.29 -18.52
C GLU A 71 14.66 -1.48 -19.82
N GLY A 72 15.49 -0.43 -19.93
CA GLY A 72 15.53 0.41 -21.12
C GLY A 72 15.84 1.87 -20.81
N TYR A 73 15.38 2.80 -21.65
CA TYR A 73 15.48 4.24 -21.41
C TYR A 73 14.15 4.94 -21.74
N VAL A 74 13.82 6.00 -21.00
CA VAL A 74 12.60 6.78 -21.25
C VAL A 74 12.77 7.59 -22.52
N SER A 75 12.09 7.18 -23.60
CA SER A 75 12.13 7.84 -24.90
C SER A 75 11.07 8.94 -25.03
N SER A 76 9.96 8.85 -24.28
CA SER A 76 8.93 9.89 -24.24
C SER A 76 8.26 9.96 -22.85
N ARG A 77 8.08 11.17 -22.34
CA ARG A 77 7.51 11.41 -21.01
C ARG A 77 6.00 11.63 -21.07
N PHE A 78 5.36 11.50 -19.93
CA PHE A 78 3.98 11.88 -19.71
C PHE A 78 3.77 13.39 -19.94
N GLY A 79 2.63 13.76 -20.50
CA GLY A 79 2.20 15.14 -20.65
C GLY A 79 2.16 15.65 -22.09
N PRO A 80 2.16 16.97 -22.30
CA PRO A 80 2.06 17.58 -23.61
C PRO A 80 3.27 17.22 -24.48
N ARG A 81 3.01 16.75 -25.72
CA ARG A 81 4.02 16.49 -26.74
C ARG A 81 3.49 16.74 -28.14
N THR A 82 4.37 16.79 -29.13
CA THR A 82 3.99 16.69 -30.55
C THR A 82 3.83 15.21 -30.90
N SER A 83 2.70 14.86 -31.54
CA SER A 83 2.44 13.49 -32.00
C SER A 83 3.50 13.08 -33.03
N PRO A 84 4.22 11.95 -32.87
CA PRO A 84 5.19 11.47 -33.86
C PRO A 84 4.53 11.01 -35.17
N PHE A 85 3.21 10.84 -35.21
CA PHE A 85 2.46 10.36 -36.37
C PHE A 85 1.78 11.49 -37.14
N THR A 86 1.21 12.47 -36.42
CA THR A 86 0.39 13.52 -37.05
C THR A 86 1.07 14.89 -37.05
N GLY A 87 2.13 15.06 -36.26
CA GLY A 87 2.78 16.38 -36.05
C GLY A 87 1.92 17.36 -35.23
N GLN A 88 0.75 16.95 -34.76
CA GLN A 88 -0.17 17.82 -33.98
C GLN A 88 0.11 17.72 -32.47
N PRO A 89 -0.27 18.76 -31.70
CA PRO A 89 -0.22 18.69 -30.23
C PRO A 89 -1.05 17.52 -29.71
N GLN A 90 -0.47 16.75 -28.77
CA GLN A 90 -1.07 15.57 -28.15
C GLN A 90 -0.70 15.54 -26.67
N HIS A 91 -1.62 15.07 -25.82
CA HIS A 91 -1.29 14.70 -24.45
C HIS A 91 -0.94 13.22 -24.38
N HIS A 92 0.27 12.90 -23.91
CA HIS A 92 0.74 11.54 -23.68
C HIS A 92 0.28 11.05 -22.33
N THR A 93 -0.50 9.98 -22.27
CA THR A 93 -1.15 9.45 -21.07
C THR A 93 -0.22 8.55 -20.21
N GLY A 94 1.01 8.31 -20.69
CA GLY A 94 1.97 7.45 -20.03
C GLY A 94 3.41 7.87 -20.25
N VAL A 95 4.31 6.91 -20.13
CA VAL A 95 5.73 7.02 -20.54
C VAL A 95 6.04 5.92 -21.55
N ASP A 96 6.88 6.26 -22.52
CA ASP A 96 7.40 5.29 -23.48
C ASP A 96 8.83 4.90 -23.05
N ILE A 97 9.07 3.61 -22.85
CA ILE A 97 10.36 3.04 -22.44
C ILE A 97 10.91 2.22 -23.61
N ALA A 98 11.90 2.76 -24.30
CA ALA A 98 12.55 2.08 -25.40
C ALA A 98 13.43 0.94 -24.87
N ALA A 99 13.22 -0.26 -25.44
CA ALA A 99 13.95 -1.46 -25.10
C ALA A 99 13.92 -2.45 -26.29
N PRO A 100 14.87 -3.37 -26.40
CA PRO A 100 14.87 -4.40 -27.43
C PRO A 100 13.58 -5.24 -27.38
N PRO A 101 13.06 -5.70 -28.56
CA PRO A 101 11.95 -6.65 -28.59
C PRO A 101 12.30 -7.91 -27.79
N GLY A 102 11.31 -8.42 -27.02
CA GLY A 102 11.49 -9.58 -26.16
C GLY A 102 12.02 -9.26 -24.76
N THR A 103 12.40 -7.99 -24.45
CA THR A 103 12.74 -7.59 -23.08
C THR A 103 11.56 -7.85 -22.14
N PRO A 104 11.78 -8.46 -20.96
CA PRO A 104 10.69 -8.77 -20.02
C PRO A 104 9.99 -7.51 -19.50
N ILE A 105 8.66 -7.52 -19.48
CA ILE A 105 7.82 -6.54 -18.79
C ILE A 105 7.34 -7.19 -17.49
N ARG A 106 7.52 -6.49 -16.35
CA ARG A 106 7.21 -6.97 -15.01
C ARG A 106 6.07 -6.19 -14.38
N ALA A 107 5.28 -6.85 -13.54
CA ALA A 107 4.26 -6.20 -12.73
C ALA A 107 4.90 -5.28 -11.68
N PRO A 108 4.54 -3.99 -11.59
CA PRO A 108 5.14 -3.03 -10.66
C PRO A 108 4.62 -3.17 -9.23
N ALA A 109 3.51 -3.90 -9.05
CA ALA A 109 2.85 -4.21 -7.78
C ALA A 109 2.08 -5.53 -7.92
N ASP A 110 1.62 -6.09 -6.80
CA ASP A 110 0.66 -7.20 -6.81
C ASP A 110 -0.64 -6.75 -7.51
N GLY A 111 -1.33 -7.66 -8.20
CA GLY A 111 -2.56 -7.29 -8.88
C GLY A 111 -3.27 -8.43 -9.60
N VAL A 112 -4.36 -8.08 -10.26
CA VAL A 112 -5.15 -8.99 -11.10
C VAL A 112 -5.21 -8.45 -12.52
N VAL A 113 -5.04 -9.33 -13.50
CA VAL A 113 -5.16 -9.01 -14.92
C VAL A 113 -6.63 -8.74 -15.25
N THR A 114 -6.99 -7.51 -15.57
CA THR A 114 -8.35 -7.13 -15.94
C THR A 114 -8.55 -7.11 -17.45
N PHE A 115 -7.47 -6.95 -18.22
CA PHE A 115 -7.47 -7.05 -19.67
C PHE A 115 -6.17 -7.69 -20.19
N ALA A 116 -6.26 -8.57 -21.17
CA ALA A 116 -5.14 -9.10 -21.94
C ALA A 116 -5.65 -9.40 -23.37
N GLY A 117 -5.17 -8.65 -24.37
CA GLY A 117 -5.68 -8.77 -25.73
C GLY A 117 -5.06 -7.75 -26.68
N THR A 118 -5.76 -7.47 -27.80
CA THR A 118 -5.34 -6.46 -28.78
C THR A 118 -6.28 -5.27 -28.71
N LEU A 119 -5.72 -4.05 -28.68
CA LEU A 119 -6.44 -2.79 -28.72
C LEU A 119 -6.03 -1.95 -29.94
N PRO A 120 -6.97 -1.26 -30.60
CA PRO A 120 -6.66 -0.33 -31.68
C PRO A 120 -5.63 0.72 -31.22
N GLY A 121 -4.62 0.95 -32.05
CA GLY A 121 -3.53 1.86 -31.73
C GLY A 121 -2.45 1.26 -30.83
N TYR A 122 -2.79 0.56 -29.77
CA TYR A 122 -1.85 0.02 -28.76
C TYR A 122 -1.30 -1.38 -29.08
N GLY A 123 -1.86 -2.07 -30.11
CA GLY A 123 -1.42 -3.44 -30.41
C GLY A 123 -1.77 -4.42 -29.31
N HIS A 124 -0.87 -5.35 -28.99
CA HIS A 124 -1.06 -6.23 -27.83
C HIS A 124 -0.93 -5.42 -26.56
N ALA A 125 -1.99 -5.46 -25.75
CA ALA A 125 -2.11 -4.67 -24.54
C ALA A 125 -2.48 -5.53 -23.33
N LEU A 126 -2.12 -5.04 -22.15
CA LEU A 126 -2.40 -5.64 -20.85
C LEU A 126 -2.83 -4.55 -19.89
N VAL A 127 -3.79 -4.86 -19.01
CA VAL A 127 -4.18 -3.99 -17.86
C VAL A 127 -4.15 -4.81 -16.60
N LEU A 128 -3.49 -4.28 -15.58
CA LEU A 128 -3.52 -4.78 -14.20
C LEU A 128 -4.30 -3.83 -13.30
N THR A 129 -5.06 -4.41 -12.37
CA THR A 129 -5.66 -3.67 -11.25
C THR A 129 -4.98 -4.09 -9.95
N HIS A 130 -4.47 -3.09 -9.19
CA HIS A 130 -3.64 -3.31 -8.00
C HIS A 130 -4.37 -3.06 -6.68
N GLY A 131 -5.62 -2.59 -6.72
CA GLY A 131 -6.35 -2.10 -5.55
C GLY A 131 -6.13 -0.61 -5.30
N TYR A 132 -6.85 -0.06 -4.30
CA TYR A 132 -6.80 1.36 -3.91
C TYR A 132 -6.92 2.36 -5.08
N GLY A 133 -7.66 1.98 -6.13
CA GLY A 133 -7.84 2.79 -7.34
C GLY A 133 -6.69 2.73 -8.34
N PHE A 134 -5.59 2.02 -8.05
CA PHE A 134 -4.46 1.89 -8.98
C PHE A 134 -4.72 0.85 -10.06
N LYS A 135 -4.45 1.25 -11.31
CA LYS A 135 -4.34 0.38 -12.48
C LYS A 135 -3.06 0.70 -13.23
N THR A 136 -2.52 -0.28 -13.94
CA THR A 136 -1.41 -0.07 -14.88
C THR A 136 -1.77 -0.64 -16.24
N PHE A 137 -1.35 0.09 -17.28
CA PHE A 137 -1.56 -0.26 -18.67
C PHE A 137 -0.23 -0.48 -19.38
N TYR A 138 -0.18 -1.46 -20.28
CA TYR A 138 0.99 -1.86 -21.04
C TYR A 138 0.61 -2.02 -22.50
N GLY A 139 1.16 -1.19 -23.38
CA GLY A 139 0.92 -1.22 -24.82
C GLY A 139 2.14 -1.63 -25.62
N HIS A 140 1.92 -1.91 -26.89
CA HIS A 140 2.87 -2.29 -27.92
C HIS A 140 3.64 -3.59 -27.61
N ASN A 141 3.07 -4.45 -26.73
CA ASN A 141 3.68 -5.71 -26.33
C ASN A 141 3.94 -6.61 -27.55
N GLN A 142 5.01 -7.38 -27.51
CA GLN A 142 5.23 -8.46 -28.48
C GLN A 142 4.23 -9.58 -28.24
N ARG A 143 4.04 -9.94 -26.96
CA ARG A 143 3.03 -10.90 -26.50
C ARG A 143 2.77 -10.73 -25.01
N ASN A 144 1.55 -10.99 -24.60
CA ASN A 144 1.19 -11.13 -23.19
C ASN A 144 1.53 -12.54 -22.70
N GLN A 145 2.08 -12.68 -21.50
CA GLN A 145 2.42 -13.97 -20.88
C GLN A 145 1.42 -14.39 -19.80
N VAL A 146 0.43 -13.53 -19.54
CA VAL A 146 -0.65 -13.74 -18.58
C VAL A 146 -2.00 -13.51 -19.24
N SER A 147 -3.06 -14.10 -18.66
CA SER A 147 -4.42 -14.04 -19.17
C SER A 147 -5.33 -13.26 -18.23
N LYS A 148 -6.44 -12.72 -18.75
CA LYS A 148 -7.47 -12.04 -17.97
C LYS A 148 -7.97 -12.94 -16.83
N GLY A 149 -8.10 -12.35 -15.62
CA GLY A 149 -8.48 -13.03 -14.38
C GLY A 149 -7.31 -13.62 -13.58
N GLN A 150 -6.11 -13.69 -14.15
CA GLN A 150 -4.94 -14.19 -13.45
C GLN A 150 -4.43 -13.19 -12.41
N THR A 151 -4.11 -13.68 -11.20
CA THR A 151 -3.39 -12.91 -10.17
C THR A 151 -1.90 -12.93 -10.47
N VAL A 152 -1.25 -11.78 -10.33
CA VAL A 152 0.18 -11.60 -10.54
C VAL A 152 0.84 -10.99 -9.31
N LYS A 153 2.11 -11.31 -9.11
CA LYS A 153 2.93 -10.76 -8.03
C LYS A 153 3.86 -9.67 -8.53
N ARG A 154 4.17 -8.70 -7.68
CA ARG A 154 5.21 -7.68 -7.94
C ARG A 154 6.49 -8.35 -8.45
N GLY A 155 7.05 -7.83 -9.54
CA GLY A 155 8.24 -8.38 -10.21
C GLY A 155 7.99 -9.57 -11.15
N GLN A 156 6.79 -10.16 -11.15
CA GLN A 156 6.45 -11.25 -12.08
C GLN A 156 6.47 -10.75 -13.52
N VAL A 157 7.05 -11.54 -14.43
CA VAL A 157 7.01 -11.26 -15.88
C VAL A 157 5.58 -11.47 -16.38
N ILE A 158 5.02 -10.45 -17.03
CA ILE A 158 3.63 -10.41 -17.49
C ILE A 158 3.49 -10.27 -19.01
N ALA A 159 4.51 -9.70 -19.68
CA ALA A 159 4.54 -9.52 -21.12
C ALA A 159 6.00 -9.36 -21.60
N LEU A 160 6.18 -9.22 -22.91
CA LEU A 160 7.46 -8.90 -23.54
C LEU A 160 7.32 -7.62 -24.36
N VAL A 161 8.35 -6.76 -24.31
CA VAL A 161 8.42 -5.55 -25.13
C VAL A 161 8.35 -5.91 -26.60
N GLY A 162 7.59 -5.14 -27.37
CA GLY A 162 7.40 -5.34 -28.79
C GLY A 162 7.35 -4.05 -29.59
N ASN A 163 6.69 -4.12 -30.74
CA ASN A 163 6.48 -3.01 -31.65
C ASN A 163 5.13 -3.19 -32.38
N THR A 164 4.10 -3.68 -31.63
CA THR A 164 2.77 -3.94 -32.21
C THR A 164 1.88 -2.70 -32.15
N GLY A 165 0.92 -2.59 -33.07
CA GLY A 165 0.01 -1.45 -33.16
C GLY A 165 0.71 -0.19 -33.75
N TYR A 166 0.28 0.99 -33.32
CA TYR A 166 0.83 2.28 -33.76
C TYR A 166 2.10 2.58 -32.97
N SER A 167 3.24 2.15 -33.45
CA SER A 167 4.54 2.31 -32.84
C SER A 167 5.62 2.64 -33.87
N THR A 168 6.50 3.57 -33.57
CA THR A 168 7.61 3.98 -34.44
C THR A 168 8.88 3.16 -34.25
N GLY A 169 8.94 2.35 -33.20
CA GLY A 169 10.07 1.50 -32.83
C GLY A 169 9.78 0.68 -31.59
N ALA A 170 10.61 -0.30 -31.29
CA ALA A 170 10.39 -1.18 -30.15
C ALA A 170 10.43 -0.42 -28.83
N HIS A 171 9.33 -0.41 -28.10
CA HIS A 171 9.19 0.21 -26.77
C HIS A 171 8.01 -0.37 -26.00
N LEU A 172 7.99 -0.15 -24.70
CA LEU A 172 6.81 -0.30 -23.86
C LEU A 172 6.15 1.06 -23.69
N HIS A 173 4.86 1.16 -24.04
CA HIS A 173 4.00 2.24 -23.59
C HIS A 173 3.41 1.87 -22.23
N TYR A 174 3.72 2.65 -21.18
CA TYR A 174 3.35 2.35 -19.80
C TYR A 174 2.56 3.49 -19.16
N GLU A 175 1.35 3.18 -18.65
CA GLU A 175 0.53 4.14 -17.93
C GLU A 175 0.29 3.69 -16.48
N VAL A 176 0.19 4.67 -15.59
CA VAL A 176 -0.35 4.52 -14.24
C VAL A 176 -1.64 5.32 -14.16
N LEU A 177 -2.72 4.64 -13.76
CA LEU A 177 -4.02 5.28 -13.55
C LEU A 177 -4.36 5.21 -12.06
N LEU A 178 -4.88 6.31 -11.53
CA LEU A 178 -5.47 6.37 -10.20
C LEU A 178 -6.94 6.83 -10.34
N ASN A 179 -7.87 5.98 -9.93
CA ASN A 179 -9.32 6.20 -10.11
C ASN A 179 -9.67 6.50 -11.59
N ASP A 180 -9.10 5.70 -12.49
CA ASP A 180 -9.24 5.79 -13.95
C ASP A 180 -8.71 7.09 -14.59
N GLN A 181 -7.98 7.91 -13.85
CA GLN A 181 -7.31 9.08 -14.37
C GLN A 181 -5.82 8.80 -14.59
N PRO A 182 -5.26 9.10 -15.80
CA PRO A 182 -3.84 8.94 -16.06
C PRO A 182 -3.00 9.88 -15.18
N HIS A 183 -1.97 9.32 -14.59
CA HIS A 183 -0.98 10.03 -13.78
C HIS A 183 0.42 9.80 -14.34
N ASP A 184 1.32 10.77 -14.11
CA ASP A 184 2.72 10.61 -14.49
C ASP A 184 3.36 9.42 -13.78
N PRO A 185 3.73 8.33 -14.50
CA PRO A 185 4.29 7.12 -13.90
C PRO A 185 5.59 7.38 -13.13
N LEU A 186 6.37 8.39 -13.55
CA LEU A 186 7.65 8.72 -12.90
C LEU A 186 7.50 9.20 -11.44
N LYS A 187 6.29 9.59 -11.02
CA LYS A 187 5.99 9.99 -9.64
C LYS A 187 5.82 8.81 -8.68
N TYR A 188 5.63 7.61 -9.20
CA TYR A 188 5.36 6.41 -8.40
C TYR A 188 6.57 5.49 -8.29
N VAL A 189 7.40 5.46 -9.31
CA VAL A 189 8.52 4.53 -9.39
C VAL A 189 9.63 4.92 -8.41
N VAL A 190 9.98 3.99 -7.53
CA VAL A 190 11.11 4.14 -6.60
C VAL A 190 12.35 3.54 -7.25
N ASP A 191 13.47 4.26 -7.14
CA ASP A 191 14.75 3.83 -7.70
C ASP A 191 15.37 2.70 -6.86
N GLU A 192 15.12 1.46 -7.24
CA GLU A 192 15.79 0.28 -6.67
C GLU A 192 17.01 -0.15 -7.52
N GLY A 193 17.70 0.79 -8.18
CA GLY A 193 18.90 0.50 -9.02
C GLY A 193 18.60 -0.06 -10.41
N GLN A 194 17.32 -0.06 -10.82
CA GLN A 194 16.86 -0.51 -12.15
C GLN A 194 16.36 0.66 -13.02
N ARG A 195 16.87 1.88 -12.80
CA ARG A 195 16.47 3.02 -13.63
C ARG A 195 16.79 2.76 -15.09
N PRO A 196 15.79 2.90 -16.00
CA PRO A 196 16.10 3.21 -17.39
C PRO A 196 16.96 4.48 -17.39
N LYS A 197 18.03 4.49 -18.17
CA LYS A 197 18.83 5.70 -18.35
C LYS A 197 17.92 6.81 -18.89
N LEU A 198 17.91 7.97 -18.23
CA LEU A 198 17.14 9.15 -18.63
C LEU A 198 17.76 9.77 -19.88
#